data_fe6a60316e4790763a18a74532b151e1
#
_entry.id   fe6a60316e4790763a18a74532b151e1
#
_cell.length_a   1.000
_cell.length_b   1.000
_cell.length_c   1.000
_cell.angle_alpha   90.00
_cell.angle_beta   90.00
_cell.angle_gamma   90.00
#
_symmetry.space_group_name_H-M   'P 1'
#
loop_
_entity.id
_entity.type
_entity.pdbx_description
1 polymer ?
#
loop_
_entity_poly.entity_id
_entity_poly.type
_entity_poly.pdbx_seq_one_letter_code
_entity_poly.pdbx_strand_id
1 'polypeptide(L)'
;LLARTPAELRAAFGSVIGDRWWYLLRGYDLELPETSRKSLGHSHVLPPEFRTDQGCREVLLRLIGKATARLRANDLYAQSISFSVKGFSRTWHHQQRMPATHDTVVIQGLFLDAWEQRDFEKPRAVSITFSELCGAEAIQPSLFEEIPDREEFNAALDNLNQKFGKNTVYLAGMQRAKDTAKEKIAFHKTDLFSEGRDDNQWPDTFRGIPRPPED
;
A
#
# COMPACT_ATOMS: atom_id res chain seq x y z
N LEU A 1 2.84 -14.21 -29.26
CA LEU A 1 3.97 -13.94 -28.35
C LEU A 1 5.01 -15.08 -28.39
N LEU A 2 4.60 -16.34 -28.26
CA LEU A 2 5.52 -17.50 -28.19
C LEU A 2 6.42 -17.69 -29.46
N ALA A 3 5.96 -17.26 -30.62
CA ALA A 3 6.73 -17.36 -31.86
C ALA A 3 7.71 -16.19 -32.09
N ARG A 4 7.75 -15.23 -31.20
CA ARG A 4 8.61 -14.06 -31.34
C ARG A 4 9.92 -14.22 -30.60
N THR A 5 10.94 -13.50 -31.05
CA THR A 5 12.25 -13.42 -30.39
C THR A 5 12.22 -12.42 -29.21
N PRO A 6 13.18 -12.51 -28.29
CA PRO A 6 13.30 -11.51 -27.21
C PRO A 6 13.40 -10.08 -27.75
N ALA A 7 14.21 -9.87 -28.79
CA ALA A 7 14.40 -8.55 -29.40
C ALA A 7 13.11 -7.98 -30.00
N GLU A 8 12.30 -8.81 -30.67
CA GLU A 8 10.99 -8.39 -31.19
C GLU A 8 10.02 -8.01 -30.06
N LEU A 9 10.01 -8.80 -28.98
CA LEU A 9 9.16 -8.47 -27.82
C LEU A 9 9.64 -7.21 -27.10
N ARG A 10 10.95 -7.04 -26.94
CA ARG A 10 11.53 -5.81 -26.38
C ARG A 10 11.16 -4.58 -27.20
N ALA A 11 11.24 -4.66 -28.51
CA ALA A 11 10.85 -3.59 -29.40
C ALA A 11 9.34 -3.30 -29.32
N ALA A 12 8.49 -4.34 -29.30
CA ALA A 12 7.04 -4.20 -29.22
C ALA A 12 6.55 -3.61 -27.87
N PHE A 13 7.18 -3.98 -26.77
CA PHE A 13 6.86 -3.44 -25.44
C PHE A 13 7.57 -2.12 -25.14
N GLY A 14 8.55 -1.70 -25.94
CA GLY A 14 9.38 -0.53 -25.69
C GLY A 14 10.18 -0.61 -24.38
N SER A 15 10.46 -1.82 -23.88
CA SER A 15 11.02 -2.04 -22.55
C SER A 15 11.69 -3.42 -22.44
N VAL A 16 12.65 -3.52 -21.51
CA VAL A 16 13.26 -4.80 -21.08
C VAL A 16 12.23 -5.82 -20.57
N ILE A 17 11.03 -5.38 -20.25
CA ILE A 17 9.89 -6.25 -19.89
C ILE A 17 9.59 -7.24 -21.03
N GLY A 18 9.78 -6.85 -22.27
CA GLY A 18 9.60 -7.74 -23.43
C GLY A 18 10.52 -8.96 -23.38
N ASP A 19 11.80 -8.75 -23.05
CA ASP A 19 12.77 -9.85 -22.92
C ASP A 19 12.34 -10.79 -21.79
N ARG A 20 11.97 -10.23 -20.62
CA ARG A 20 11.49 -11.01 -19.47
C ARG A 20 10.27 -11.86 -19.83
N TRP A 21 9.30 -11.30 -20.54
CA TRP A 21 8.13 -12.05 -20.99
C TRP A 21 8.50 -13.22 -21.88
N TRP A 22 9.53 -13.09 -22.72
CA TRP A 22 10.00 -14.19 -23.55
C TRP A 22 10.46 -15.39 -22.73
N TYR A 23 11.23 -15.16 -21.67
CA TYR A 23 11.70 -16.19 -20.74
C TYR A 23 10.55 -16.76 -19.89
N LEU A 24 9.75 -15.91 -19.26
CA LEU A 24 8.64 -16.31 -18.40
C LEU A 24 7.62 -17.20 -19.15
N LEU A 25 7.28 -16.84 -20.39
CA LEU A 25 6.37 -17.62 -21.21
C LEU A 25 6.90 -19.00 -21.59
N ARG A 26 8.21 -19.24 -21.43
CA ARG A 26 8.87 -20.53 -21.66
C ARG A 26 9.20 -21.29 -20.37
N GLY A 27 8.73 -20.77 -19.24
CA GLY A 27 8.89 -21.40 -17.94
C GLY A 27 10.26 -21.19 -17.29
N TYR A 28 11.06 -20.21 -17.75
CA TYR A 28 12.30 -19.87 -17.08
C TYR A 28 12.00 -19.16 -15.75
N ASP A 29 12.72 -19.55 -14.72
CA ASP A 29 12.72 -18.85 -13.44
C ASP A 29 13.71 -17.68 -13.50
N LEU A 30 13.17 -16.47 -13.55
CA LEU A 30 13.98 -15.25 -13.59
C LEU A 30 14.12 -14.69 -12.18
N GLU A 31 15.33 -14.52 -11.71
CA GLU A 31 15.59 -13.73 -10.52
C GLU A 31 15.03 -12.31 -10.72
N LEU A 32 14.05 -11.97 -9.88
CA LEU A 32 13.55 -10.62 -9.87
C LEU A 32 14.57 -9.72 -9.13
N PRO A 33 14.98 -8.58 -9.72
CA PRO A 33 15.86 -7.67 -9.01
C PRO A 33 15.20 -7.25 -7.69
N GLU A 34 15.95 -7.27 -6.62
CA GLU A 34 15.51 -6.71 -5.36
C GLU A 34 15.12 -5.25 -5.55
N THR A 35 13.85 -4.96 -5.38
CA THR A 35 13.35 -3.60 -5.47
C THR A 35 13.00 -3.10 -4.07
N SER A 36 13.68 -2.04 -3.62
CA SER A 36 13.26 -1.35 -2.41
C SER A 36 11.88 -0.70 -2.63
N ARG A 37 10.99 -0.89 -1.66
CA ARG A 37 9.66 -0.27 -1.71
C ARG A 37 9.80 1.24 -1.50
N LYS A 38 9.47 2.03 -2.54
CA LYS A 38 9.57 3.50 -2.49
C LYS A 38 8.27 4.18 -2.04
N SER A 39 7.16 3.47 -2.11
CA SER A 39 5.85 3.99 -1.71
C SER A 39 4.93 2.88 -1.22
N LEU A 40 3.97 3.24 -0.40
CA LEU A 40 2.91 2.38 0.09
C LEU A 40 1.59 3.13 0.01
N GLY A 41 0.62 2.59 -0.70
CA GLY A 41 -0.67 3.25 -0.87
C GLY A 41 -1.85 2.31 -0.86
N HIS A 42 -3.01 2.90 -0.61
CA HIS A 42 -4.30 2.26 -0.76
C HIS A 42 -5.26 3.16 -1.51
N SER A 43 -6.04 2.56 -2.40
CA SER A 43 -7.13 3.23 -3.09
C SER A 43 -8.43 2.44 -2.96
N HIS A 44 -9.55 3.13 -2.98
CA HIS A 44 -10.86 2.50 -2.92
C HIS A 44 -11.86 3.24 -3.80
N VAL A 45 -12.60 2.49 -4.62
CA VAL A 45 -13.74 3.02 -5.35
C VAL A 45 -14.91 3.07 -4.39
N LEU A 46 -15.50 4.24 -4.23
CA LEU A 46 -16.58 4.48 -3.28
C LEU A 46 -17.87 3.80 -3.75
N PRO A 47 -18.48 2.96 -2.93
CA PRO A 47 -19.85 2.54 -3.15
C PRO A 47 -20.81 3.73 -3.05
N PRO A 48 -21.99 3.67 -3.67
CA PRO A 48 -22.90 4.82 -3.80
C PRO A 48 -23.18 5.57 -2.49
N GLU A 49 -23.37 4.85 -1.40
CA GLU A 49 -23.69 5.37 -0.07
C GLU A 49 -22.55 6.19 0.57
N PHE A 50 -21.31 6.03 0.10
CA PHE A 50 -20.14 6.77 0.55
C PHE A 50 -19.70 7.89 -0.41
N ARG A 51 -20.46 8.13 -1.48
CA ARG A 51 -20.16 9.21 -2.45
C ARG A 51 -20.61 10.59 -1.97
N THR A 52 -20.33 10.88 -0.73
CA THR A 52 -20.59 12.16 -0.05
C THR A 52 -19.30 12.64 0.59
N ASP A 53 -19.21 13.92 0.97
CA ASP A 53 -18.08 14.48 1.70
C ASP A 53 -17.76 13.66 2.95
N GLN A 54 -18.78 13.43 3.76
CA GLN A 54 -18.63 12.65 5.00
C GLN A 54 -18.21 11.21 4.71
N GLY A 55 -18.79 10.56 3.71
CA GLY A 55 -18.43 9.21 3.31
C GLY A 55 -16.98 9.10 2.82
N CYS A 56 -16.52 10.08 2.03
CA CYS A 56 -15.12 10.17 1.61
C CYS A 56 -14.18 10.29 2.79
N ARG A 57 -14.50 11.19 3.74
CA ARG A 57 -13.72 11.41 4.96
C ARG A 57 -13.60 10.13 5.78
N GLU A 58 -14.70 9.45 6.02
CA GLU A 58 -14.74 8.21 6.80
C GLU A 58 -13.94 7.08 6.13
N VAL A 59 -14.05 6.93 4.81
CA VAL A 59 -13.29 5.93 4.05
C VAL A 59 -11.81 6.27 4.02
N LEU A 60 -11.43 7.56 3.89
CA LEU A 60 -10.02 7.97 3.97
C LEU A 60 -9.43 7.69 5.36
N LEU A 61 -10.14 7.99 6.45
CA LEU A 61 -9.73 7.61 7.80
C LEU A 61 -9.52 6.10 7.94
N ARG A 62 -10.40 5.31 7.31
CA ARG A 62 -10.24 3.84 7.23
C ARG A 62 -9.00 3.44 6.45
N LEU A 63 -8.72 4.07 5.31
CA LEU A 63 -7.52 3.77 4.50
C LEU A 63 -6.24 4.19 5.23
N ILE A 64 -6.26 5.30 5.99
CA ILE A 64 -5.14 5.72 6.83
C ILE A 64 -4.80 4.62 7.84
N GLY A 65 -5.77 4.18 8.63
CA GLY A 65 -5.55 3.12 9.62
C GLY A 65 -4.98 1.83 8.99
N LYS A 66 -5.50 1.44 7.82
CA LYS A 66 -5.00 0.27 7.08
C LYS A 66 -3.58 0.46 6.55
N ALA A 67 -3.25 1.65 6.06
CA ALA A 67 -1.96 1.94 5.47
C ALA A 67 -0.87 2.08 6.54
N THR A 68 -1.18 2.71 7.68
CA THR A 68 -0.25 2.85 8.81
C THR A 68 0.04 1.51 9.48
N ALA A 69 -0.96 0.67 9.70
CA ALA A 69 -0.73 -0.70 10.19
C ALA A 69 0.19 -1.49 9.25
N ARG A 70 0.08 -1.27 7.94
CA ARG A 70 0.97 -1.90 6.97
C ARG A 70 2.38 -1.28 6.95
N LEU A 71 2.55 0.01 7.25
CA LEU A 71 3.87 0.60 7.46
C LEU A 71 4.56 -0.10 8.63
N ARG A 72 3.88 -0.17 9.79
CA ARG A 72 4.40 -0.82 11.01
C ARG A 72 4.74 -2.29 10.79
N ALA A 73 3.86 -3.05 10.12
CA ALA A 73 4.11 -4.46 9.80
C ALA A 73 5.31 -4.70 8.87
N ASN A 74 5.88 -3.66 8.27
CA ASN A 74 7.08 -3.74 7.43
C ASN A 74 8.25 -2.90 8.02
N ASP A 75 8.15 -2.48 9.28
CA ASP A 75 9.14 -1.63 9.98
C ASP A 75 9.51 -0.37 9.19
N LEU A 76 8.50 0.23 8.53
CA LEU A 76 8.67 1.41 7.67
C LEU A 76 8.03 2.65 8.29
N TYR A 77 8.70 3.78 8.10
CA TYR A 77 8.22 5.12 8.38
C TYR A 77 8.07 5.90 7.07
N ALA A 78 7.16 6.86 7.05
CA ALA A 78 6.94 7.71 5.89
C ALA A 78 7.27 9.16 6.21
N GLN A 79 7.91 9.85 5.27
CA GLN A 79 8.25 11.28 5.38
C GLN A 79 7.40 12.15 4.46
N SER A 80 6.56 11.53 3.63
CA SER A 80 5.64 12.23 2.75
C SER A 80 4.34 11.47 2.63
N ILE A 81 3.23 12.20 2.59
CA ILE A 81 1.89 11.65 2.44
C ILE A 81 1.12 12.41 1.39
N SER A 82 0.31 11.70 0.61
CA SER A 82 -0.67 12.31 -0.28
C SER A 82 -2.06 11.71 -0.08
N PHE A 83 -3.06 12.58 -0.14
CA PHE A 83 -4.48 12.24 -0.12
C PHE A 83 -5.10 12.63 -1.45
N SER A 84 -6.02 11.83 -1.96
CA SER A 84 -6.74 12.19 -3.16
C SER A 84 -8.20 11.72 -3.11
N VAL A 85 -9.08 12.58 -3.60
CA VAL A 85 -10.48 12.25 -3.87
C VAL A 85 -10.74 12.49 -5.33
N LYS A 86 -10.95 11.43 -6.10
CA LYS A 86 -11.31 11.49 -7.50
C LYS A 86 -12.81 11.75 -7.64
N GLY A 87 -13.18 12.93 -8.06
CA GLY A 87 -14.54 13.29 -8.40
C GLY A 87 -14.89 12.96 -9.85
N PHE A 88 -16.10 13.32 -10.25
CA PHE A 88 -16.54 13.19 -11.64
C PHE A 88 -15.91 14.24 -12.54
N SER A 89 -15.95 15.51 -12.11
CA SER A 89 -15.40 16.66 -12.84
C SER A 89 -14.11 17.20 -12.25
N ARG A 90 -13.95 17.11 -10.94
CA ARG A 90 -12.78 17.61 -10.21
C ARG A 90 -12.17 16.52 -9.36
N THR A 91 -10.85 16.56 -9.26
CA THR A 91 -10.05 15.70 -8.36
C THR A 91 -9.35 16.60 -7.36
N TRP A 92 -9.60 16.37 -6.09
CA TRP A 92 -8.80 16.97 -5.03
C TRP A 92 -7.57 16.11 -4.78
N HIS A 93 -6.42 16.76 -4.69
CA HIS A 93 -5.17 16.14 -4.35
C HIS A 93 -4.41 17.05 -3.40
N HIS A 94 -3.96 16.49 -2.28
CA HIS A 94 -3.12 17.18 -1.31
C HIS A 94 -1.91 16.31 -1.02
N GLN A 95 -0.73 16.91 -1.05
CA GLN A 95 0.52 16.24 -0.72
C GLN A 95 1.31 17.13 0.21
N GLN A 96 1.91 16.54 1.26
CA GLN A 96 2.78 17.25 2.17
C GLN A 96 3.90 16.36 2.69
N ARG A 97 5.01 16.98 3.06
CA ARG A 97 6.08 16.36 3.84
C ARG A 97 5.74 16.43 5.32
N MET A 98 6.28 15.48 6.06
CA MET A 98 6.08 15.36 7.49
C MET A 98 7.34 14.73 8.14
N PRO A 99 7.58 14.89 9.44
CA PRO A 99 8.55 14.09 10.15
C PRO A 99 8.29 12.59 9.93
N ALA A 100 9.35 11.79 9.89
CA ALA A 100 9.24 10.35 9.68
C ALA A 100 8.31 9.73 10.73
N THR A 101 7.19 9.17 10.30
CA THR A 101 6.20 8.59 11.22
C THR A 101 5.42 7.45 10.59
N HIS A 102 4.90 6.58 11.43
CA HIS A 102 3.88 5.57 11.11
C HIS A 102 2.68 5.64 12.09
N ASP A 103 2.61 6.71 12.90
CA ASP A 103 1.55 6.91 13.88
C ASP A 103 0.23 7.26 13.21
N THR A 104 -0.78 6.41 13.45
CA THR A 104 -2.11 6.56 12.86
C THR A 104 -2.78 7.87 13.28
N VAL A 105 -2.63 8.29 14.53
CA VAL A 105 -3.30 9.49 15.08
C VAL A 105 -2.68 10.76 14.51
N VAL A 106 -1.33 10.82 14.42
CA VAL A 106 -0.62 11.94 13.79
C VAL A 106 -1.07 12.10 12.34
N ILE A 107 -1.08 11.01 11.58
CA ILE A 107 -1.45 11.03 10.18
C ILE A 107 -2.94 11.38 9.97
N GLN A 108 -3.82 10.96 10.86
CA GLN A 108 -5.22 11.40 10.83
C GLN A 108 -5.37 12.88 11.12
N GLY A 109 -4.57 13.44 12.02
CA GLY A 109 -4.52 14.88 12.26
C GLY A 109 -4.15 15.66 10.99
N LEU A 110 -3.02 15.29 10.36
CA LEU A 110 -2.58 15.89 9.09
C LEU A 110 -3.64 15.79 7.98
N PHE A 111 -4.34 14.67 7.92
CA PHE A 111 -5.46 14.51 6.99
C PHE A 111 -6.61 15.45 7.28
N LEU A 112 -7.01 15.60 8.56
CA LEU A 112 -8.13 16.45 8.94
C LEU A 112 -7.84 17.93 8.66
N ASP A 113 -6.60 18.38 8.89
CA ASP A 113 -6.17 19.75 8.55
C ASP A 113 -6.21 19.97 7.03
N ALA A 114 -5.69 19.01 6.24
CA ALA A 114 -5.75 19.07 4.79
C ALA A 114 -7.19 19.03 4.27
N TRP A 115 -8.08 18.31 4.96
CA TRP A 115 -9.47 18.13 4.56
C TRP A 115 -10.26 19.42 4.49
N GLU A 116 -9.92 20.42 5.30
CA GLU A 116 -10.57 21.73 5.29
C GLU A 116 -10.38 22.49 3.96
N GLN A 117 -9.34 22.15 3.20
CA GLN A 117 -9.02 22.75 1.90
C GLN A 117 -9.52 21.91 0.71
N ARG A 118 -10.41 20.94 0.96
CA ARG A 118 -10.89 20.04 -0.10
C ARG A 118 -11.72 20.78 -1.15
N ASP A 119 -11.50 20.41 -2.40
CA ASP A 119 -12.29 20.88 -3.56
C ASP A 119 -12.48 19.71 -4.52
N PHE A 120 -13.61 19.07 -4.45
CA PHE A 120 -14.01 18.00 -5.36
C PHE A 120 -15.52 18.01 -5.56
N GLU A 121 -15.97 17.34 -6.60
CA GLU A 121 -17.39 17.25 -6.95
C GLU A 121 -17.75 15.81 -7.32
N LYS A 122 -18.89 15.32 -6.77
CA LYS A 122 -19.41 13.97 -7.03
C LYS A 122 -18.31 12.89 -6.88
N PRO A 123 -17.83 12.62 -5.67
CA PRO A 123 -16.70 11.77 -5.43
C PRO A 123 -16.98 10.32 -5.86
N ARG A 124 -15.97 9.66 -6.42
CA ARG A 124 -16.04 8.29 -6.95
C ARG A 124 -15.02 7.36 -6.34
N ALA A 125 -13.83 7.86 -6.06
CA ALA A 125 -12.76 7.06 -5.48
C ALA A 125 -11.89 7.92 -4.57
N VAL A 126 -11.28 7.27 -3.60
CA VAL A 126 -10.34 7.89 -2.66
C VAL A 126 -9.03 7.11 -2.63
N SER A 127 -7.94 7.80 -2.36
CA SER A 127 -6.64 7.17 -2.18
C SER A 127 -5.77 7.89 -1.18
N ILE A 128 -4.87 7.12 -0.59
CA ILE A 128 -3.77 7.59 0.25
C ILE A 128 -2.49 6.94 -0.26
N THR A 129 -1.39 7.70 -0.29
CA THR A 129 -0.08 7.17 -0.63
C THR A 129 0.97 7.76 0.30
N PHE A 130 1.74 6.89 0.93
CA PHE A 130 2.96 7.21 1.63
C PHE A 130 4.13 7.11 0.67
N SER A 131 5.05 8.04 0.73
CA SER A 131 6.30 8.05 -0.05
C SER A 131 7.46 8.52 0.82
N GLU A 132 8.66 8.51 0.26
CA GLU A 132 9.89 8.77 1.02
C GLU A 132 9.95 7.84 2.24
N LEU A 133 9.80 6.52 1.97
CA LEU A 133 9.81 5.50 3.00
C LEU A 133 11.22 5.26 3.50
N CYS A 134 11.39 5.13 4.81
CA CYS A 134 12.67 4.81 5.47
C CYS A 134 12.46 3.79 6.59
N GLY A 135 13.52 3.11 7.00
CA GLY A 135 13.55 2.29 8.20
C GLY A 135 13.82 3.13 9.45
N ALA A 136 13.72 2.53 10.62
CA ALA A 136 13.93 3.19 11.92
C ALA A 136 15.35 3.80 12.03
N GLU A 137 16.34 3.18 11.40
CA GLU A 137 17.75 3.62 11.42
C GLU A 137 17.99 4.98 10.73
N ALA A 138 17.08 5.38 9.84
CA ALA A 138 17.17 6.64 9.10
C ALA A 138 16.40 7.79 9.75
N ILE A 139 15.77 7.56 10.90
CA ILE A 139 15.00 8.59 11.61
C ILE A 139 15.94 9.48 12.40
N GLN A 140 15.91 10.77 12.09
CA GLN A 140 16.54 11.78 12.95
C GLN A 140 15.49 12.31 13.94
N PRO A 141 15.67 12.10 15.25
CA PRO A 141 14.80 12.70 16.24
C PRO A 141 14.80 14.23 16.12
N SER A 142 13.64 14.84 16.14
CA SER A 142 13.55 16.30 16.20
C SER A 142 14.02 16.77 17.59
N LEU A 143 14.90 17.77 17.60
CA LEU A 143 15.38 18.40 18.84
C LEU A 143 14.34 19.36 19.43
N PHE A 144 13.31 19.74 18.68
CA PHE A 144 12.40 20.83 19.02
C PHE A 144 10.92 20.40 19.06
N GLU A 145 10.59 19.22 18.56
CA GLU A 145 9.21 18.73 18.55
C GLU A 145 9.11 17.45 19.38
N GLU A 146 8.41 17.52 20.49
CA GLU A 146 7.95 16.34 21.23
C GLU A 146 6.78 15.73 20.46
N ILE A 147 7.08 14.83 19.52
CA ILE A 147 6.05 13.96 18.95
C ILE A 147 5.65 12.98 20.07
N PRO A 148 4.37 12.95 20.49
CA PRO A 148 3.95 12.00 21.51
C PRO A 148 4.31 10.58 21.09
N ASP A 149 5.08 9.89 21.92
CA ASP A 149 5.40 8.49 21.70
C ASP A 149 4.13 7.65 21.89
N ARG A 150 3.61 7.12 20.78
CA ARG A 150 2.45 6.24 20.77
C ARG A 150 2.80 4.85 20.21
N GLU A 151 4.06 4.50 20.23
CA GLU A 151 4.49 3.18 19.73
C GLU A 151 3.79 2.05 20.48
N GLU A 152 3.75 2.10 21.81
CA GLU A 152 3.05 1.11 22.62
C GLU A 152 1.54 1.06 22.32
N PHE A 153 0.91 2.21 22.14
CA PHE A 153 -0.51 2.29 21.76
C PHE A 153 -0.78 1.66 20.40
N ASN A 154 0.02 2.03 19.40
CA ASN A 154 -0.11 1.48 18.05
C ASN A 154 0.15 -0.03 18.02
N ALA A 155 1.17 -0.50 18.75
CA ALA A 155 1.48 -1.91 18.89
C ALA A 155 0.35 -2.69 19.58
N ALA A 156 -0.22 -2.15 20.66
CA ALA A 156 -1.36 -2.76 21.36
C ALA A 156 -2.58 -2.88 20.44
N LEU A 157 -2.87 -1.84 19.67
CA LEU A 157 -3.98 -1.81 18.71
C LEU A 157 -3.78 -2.83 17.59
N ASP A 158 -2.58 -2.93 17.04
CA ASP A 158 -2.23 -3.90 16.00
C ASP A 158 -2.30 -5.34 16.54
N ASN A 159 -1.78 -5.60 17.74
CA ASN A 159 -1.83 -6.92 18.39
C ASN A 159 -3.28 -7.38 18.65
N LEU A 160 -4.15 -6.49 19.12
CA LEU A 160 -5.56 -6.79 19.32
C LEU A 160 -6.26 -7.14 18.00
N ASN A 161 -5.98 -6.37 16.95
CA ASN A 161 -6.55 -6.61 15.62
C ASN A 161 -5.99 -7.87 14.96
N GLN A 162 -4.75 -8.23 15.23
CA GLN A 162 -4.17 -9.51 14.77
C GLN A 162 -4.80 -10.69 15.50
N LYS A 163 -4.95 -10.61 16.82
CA LYS A 163 -5.47 -11.71 17.66
C LYS A 163 -6.96 -11.95 17.48
N PHE A 164 -7.77 -10.90 17.41
CA PHE A 164 -9.24 -10.98 17.43
C PHE A 164 -9.90 -10.68 16.08
N GLY A 165 -9.10 -10.39 15.05
CA GLY A 165 -9.56 -10.06 13.72
C GLY A 165 -9.47 -8.57 13.40
N LYS A 166 -9.34 -8.27 12.10
CA LYS A 166 -9.18 -6.89 11.60
C LYS A 166 -10.36 -6.01 12.00
N ASN A 167 -10.08 -4.80 12.46
CA ASN A 167 -11.06 -3.82 12.91
C ASN A 167 -11.86 -4.22 14.16
N THR A 168 -11.33 -5.07 15.02
CA THR A 168 -11.89 -5.32 16.35
C THR A 168 -11.76 -4.07 17.21
N VAL A 169 -10.59 -3.42 17.16
CA VAL A 169 -10.35 -2.10 17.77
C VAL A 169 -9.99 -1.11 16.67
N TYR A 170 -10.59 0.06 16.68
CA TYR A 170 -10.37 1.08 15.65
C TYR A 170 -10.72 2.48 16.18
N LEU A 171 -10.21 3.50 15.51
CA LEU A 171 -10.54 4.90 15.83
C LEU A 171 -11.96 5.24 15.32
N ALA A 172 -12.79 5.82 16.19
CA ALA A 172 -14.22 6.01 15.95
C ALA A 172 -14.57 6.78 14.67
N GLY A 173 -13.67 7.64 14.18
CA GLY A 173 -13.87 8.42 12.95
C GLY A 173 -14.12 7.59 11.69
N MET A 174 -13.84 6.28 11.71
CA MET A 174 -14.08 5.39 10.58
C MET A 174 -15.23 4.39 10.82
N GLN A 175 -16.02 4.54 11.85
CA GLN A 175 -17.01 3.52 12.26
C GLN A 175 -17.93 3.06 11.13
N ARG A 176 -18.52 3.97 10.36
CA ARG A 176 -19.43 3.63 9.25
C ARG A 176 -18.69 2.96 8.10
N ALA A 177 -17.40 3.31 7.93
CA ALA A 177 -16.55 2.81 6.85
C ALA A 177 -15.73 1.57 7.24
N LYS A 178 -15.84 1.04 8.47
CA LYS A 178 -14.99 -0.04 8.99
C LYS A 178 -14.99 -1.30 8.10
N ASP A 179 -16.11 -1.61 7.48
CA ASP A 179 -16.30 -2.79 6.62
C ASP A 179 -16.06 -2.49 5.13
N THR A 180 -15.71 -1.25 4.78
CA THR A 180 -15.32 -0.87 3.42
C THR A 180 -13.87 -1.25 3.12
N ALA A 181 -13.44 -1.09 1.89
CA ALA A 181 -12.05 -1.30 1.46
C ALA A 181 -11.47 -2.66 1.92
N LYS A 182 -12.29 -3.72 1.84
CA LYS A 182 -11.85 -5.09 2.11
C LYS A 182 -10.65 -5.43 1.24
N GLU A 183 -9.78 -6.30 1.74
CA GLU A 183 -8.66 -6.78 0.96
C GLU A 183 -9.17 -7.55 -0.25
N LYS A 184 -8.67 -7.18 -1.41
CA LYS A 184 -8.90 -7.92 -2.64
C LYS A 184 -7.60 -8.64 -2.99
N ILE A 185 -7.74 -9.84 -3.52
CA ILE A 185 -6.60 -10.57 -4.09
C ILE A 185 -6.04 -9.69 -5.20
N ALA A 186 -4.78 -9.28 -5.06
CA ALA A 186 -4.05 -8.56 -6.09
C ALA A 186 -3.06 -9.51 -6.75
N PHE A 187 -2.87 -9.39 -8.06
CA PHE A 187 -1.78 -10.06 -8.76
C PHE A 187 -0.45 -9.71 -8.06
N HIS A 188 0.40 -10.69 -7.86
CA HIS A 188 1.69 -10.61 -7.14
C HIS A 188 1.61 -10.43 -5.60
N LYS A 189 0.46 -10.64 -4.96
CA LYS A 189 0.40 -10.81 -3.52
C LYS A 189 0.56 -12.28 -3.15
N THR A 190 1.79 -12.72 -3.07
CA THR A 190 2.13 -14.08 -2.60
C THR A 190 1.95 -14.24 -1.10
N ASP A 191 2.08 -13.17 -0.34
CA ASP A 191 1.86 -13.10 1.10
C ASP A 191 0.44 -13.50 1.57
N LEU A 192 -0.57 -13.43 0.68
CA LEU A 192 -1.91 -13.95 0.98
C LEU A 192 -2.00 -15.48 1.03
N PHE A 193 -1.00 -16.16 0.51
CA PHE A 193 -0.92 -17.62 0.49
C PHE A 193 0.07 -18.17 1.54
N SER A 194 0.81 -17.29 2.22
CA SER A 194 1.82 -17.67 3.22
C SER A 194 1.25 -17.86 4.63
N GLU A 195 0.02 -17.42 4.93
CA GLU A 195 -0.63 -17.77 6.20
C GLU A 195 -0.98 -19.26 6.21
N GLY A 196 -0.02 -20.10 6.65
CA GLY A 196 -0.22 -21.51 6.90
C GLY A 196 0.40 -22.50 5.91
N ARG A 197 1.27 -22.07 5.01
CA ARG A 197 2.09 -22.97 4.18
C ARG A 197 3.55 -22.90 4.61
N ASP A 198 4.04 -24.06 5.01
CA ASP A 198 5.46 -24.34 5.12
C ASP A 198 6.12 -24.02 3.76
N ASP A 199 7.08 -23.11 3.72
CA ASP A 199 7.75 -22.64 2.49
C ASP A 199 8.47 -23.76 1.70
N ASN A 200 8.44 -24.99 2.23
CA ASN A 200 8.99 -26.19 1.60
C ASN A 200 7.98 -27.01 0.79
N GLN A 201 6.73 -26.61 0.66
CA GLN A 201 5.70 -27.40 -0.07
C GLN A 201 5.28 -26.78 -1.42
N TRP A 202 6.23 -26.33 -2.22
CA TRP A 202 5.95 -26.22 -3.66
C TRP A 202 5.80 -27.61 -4.26
N PRO A 203 4.75 -27.85 -5.06
CA PRO A 203 4.62 -29.12 -5.78
C PRO A 203 5.90 -29.42 -6.55
N ASP A 204 6.38 -30.66 -6.51
CA ASP A 204 7.59 -31.11 -7.21
C ASP A 204 7.59 -30.83 -8.73
N THR A 205 6.43 -30.51 -9.30
CA THR A 205 6.26 -30.07 -10.68
C THR A 205 6.98 -28.77 -11.02
N PHE A 206 7.39 -27.96 -10.03
CA PHE A 206 8.16 -26.72 -10.23
C PHE A 206 9.65 -26.87 -9.92
N ARG A 207 10.09 -28.03 -9.41
CA ARG A 207 11.51 -28.34 -9.23
C ARG A 207 12.11 -28.73 -10.58
N GLY A 208 12.98 -27.89 -11.10
CA GLY A 208 13.71 -28.20 -12.34
C GLY A 208 13.44 -27.25 -13.52
N ILE A 209 12.84 -26.08 -13.26
CA ILE A 209 12.75 -25.04 -14.28
C ILE A 209 14.16 -24.54 -14.59
N PRO A 210 14.63 -24.64 -15.86
CA PRO A 210 15.97 -24.23 -16.22
C PRO A 210 16.15 -22.71 -16.05
N ARG A 211 17.32 -22.31 -15.55
CA ARG A 211 17.70 -20.89 -15.54
C ARG A 211 18.04 -20.45 -16.96
N PRO A 212 17.81 -19.17 -17.33
CA PRO A 212 18.28 -18.64 -18.60
C PRO A 212 19.81 -18.75 -18.68
N PRO A 213 20.38 -18.94 -19.90
CA PRO A 213 21.83 -18.91 -20.07
C PRO A 213 22.37 -17.55 -19.55
N GLU A 214 23.47 -17.61 -18.83
CA GLU A 214 24.23 -16.43 -18.46
C GLU A 214 24.91 -15.91 -19.75
N ASP A 215 24.64 -14.64 -20.12
CA ASP A 215 25.28 -13.95 -21.24
C ASP A 215 26.68 -13.46 -20.86
#